data_1b0845d9b97fd2be55c81cca5b4cc2f1
#
_entry.id   1b0845d9b97fd2be55c81cca5b4cc2f1
#
_cell.length_a   1.000
_cell.length_b   1.000
_cell.length_c   1.000
_cell.angle_alpha   90.00
_cell.angle_beta   90.00
_cell.angle_gamma   90.00
#
_symmetry.space_group_name_H-M   'P 1'
#
loop_
_entity.id
_entity.type
_entity.pdbx_description
1 polymer ?
#
loop_
_entity_poly.entity_id
_entity_poly.type
_entity_poly.pdbx_seq_one_letter_code
_entity_poly.pdbx_strand_id
1 'polypeptide(L)'
;MDIAILLTVSFTIAQTASFISTTLFPESMYKSAIRILFITTVSTIIGQLPFVKVLKGKLDLGLLIAMIYLTIIGFMVDISGFLTSTASITIFCAYVILFSTLLHLLITRFFKIRYEFVVISIVAAIADGTTAALVCSNGKWKSLIPIALISGVLAGLIGNYLGISVAYMIKAAIGA
;
A
#
# COMPACT_ATOMS: atom_id res chain seq x y z
N MET A 1 14.18 4.87 -22.90
CA MET A 1 15.28 4.61 -21.95
C MET A 1 14.79 4.67 -20.51
N ASP A 2 14.03 5.68 -20.13
CA ASP A 2 13.57 5.92 -18.75
C ASP A 2 12.73 4.77 -18.17
N ILE A 3 11.82 4.19 -18.99
CA ILE A 3 11.00 3.04 -18.57
C ILE A 3 11.86 1.82 -18.25
N ALA A 4 12.89 1.55 -19.05
CA ALA A 4 13.79 0.43 -18.81
C ALA A 4 14.57 0.63 -17.50
N ILE A 5 15.03 1.85 -17.21
CA ILE A 5 15.70 2.18 -15.95
C ILE A 5 14.76 1.96 -14.77
N LEU A 6 13.50 2.44 -14.85
CA LEU A 6 12.51 2.26 -13.79
C LEU A 6 12.23 0.79 -13.52
N LEU A 7 12.04 -0.03 -14.56
CA LEU A 7 11.83 -1.47 -14.43
C LEU A 7 13.04 -2.17 -13.82
N THR A 8 14.25 -1.83 -14.27
CA THR A 8 15.49 -2.42 -13.75
C THR A 8 15.67 -2.09 -12.27
N VAL A 9 15.47 -0.82 -11.87
CA VAL A 9 15.58 -0.40 -10.47
C VAL A 9 14.55 -1.13 -9.61
N SER A 10 13.29 -1.18 -10.04
CA SER A 10 12.23 -1.87 -9.29
C SER A 10 12.49 -3.35 -9.14
N PHE A 11 12.94 -4.02 -10.21
CA PHE A 11 13.31 -5.44 -10.18
C PHE A 11 14.50 -5.70 -9.27
N THR A 12 15.53 -4.85 -9.32
CA THR A 12 16.71 -4.96 -8.46
C THR A 12 16.35 -4.84 -6.99
N ILE A 13 15.47 -3.88 -6.62
CA ILE A 13 14.99 -3.72 -5.24
C ILE A 13 14.26 -4.99 -4.79
N ALA A 14 13.36 -5.53 -5.62
CA ALA A 14 12.58 -6.72 -5.28
C ALA A 14 13.48 -7.97 -5.12
N GLN A 15 14.46 -8.15 -5.99
CA GLN A 15 15.41 -9.27 -5.92
C GLN A 15 16.34 -9.14 -4.72
N THR A 16 16.85 -7.93 -4.45
CA THR A 16 17.70 -7.68 -3.27
C THR A 16 16.95 -7.96 -1.98
N ALA A 17 15.70 -7.51 -1.88
CA ALA A 17 14.84 -7.78 -0.73
C ALA A 17 14.58 -9.27 -0.54
N SER A 18 14.33 -9.98 -1.64
CA SER A 18 14.14 -11.43 -1.64
C SER A 18 15.41 -12.15 -1.18
N PHE A 19 16.56 -11.79 -1.73
CA PHE A 19 17.86 -12.36 -1.37
C PHE A 19 18.19 -12.12 0.11
N ILE A 20 18.06 -10.90 0.60
CA ILE A 20 18.30 -10.55 2.01
C ILE A 20 17.38 -11.35 2.93
N SER A 21 16.08 -11.38 2.64
CA SER A 21 15.11 -12.10 3.48
C SER A 21 15.33 -13.61 3.50
N THR A 22 15.81 -14.20 2.40
CA THR A 22 16.09 -15.64 2.32
C THR A 22 17.42 -16.02 2.93
N THR A 23 18.45 -15.19 2.81
CA THR A 23 19.81 -15.49 3.26
C THR A 23 19.99 -15.21 4.75
N LEU A 24 19.46 -14.08 5.24
CA LEU A 24 19.62 -13.69 6.64
C LEU A 24 18.56 -14.32 7.57
N PHE A 25 17.39 -14.68 7.02
CA PHE A 25 16.27 -15.19 7.81
C PHE A 25 15.60 -16.41 7.14
N PRO A 26 16.34 -17.51 6.87
CA PRO A 26 15.85 -18.61 6.04
C PRO A 26 14.63 -19.31 6.64
N GLU A 27 14.58 -19.52 7.94
CA GLU A 27 13.51 -20.25 8.64
C GLU A 27 12.65 -19.34 9.54
N SER A 28 12.79 -18.03 9.42
CA SER A 28 12.09 -17.09 10.29
C SER A 28 10.65 -16.88 9.81
N MET A 29 9.70 -16.96 10.76
CA MET A 29 8.31 -16.52 10.56
C MET A 29 8.23 -15.05 10.12
N TYR A 30 9.26 -14.26 10.39
CA TYR A 30 9.36 -12.84 10.07
C TYR A 30 9.84 -12.54 8.64
N LYS A 31 10.19 -13.56 7.86
CA LYS A 31 10.75 -13.43 6.51
C LYS A 31 9.93 -12.53 5.58
N SER A 32 8.60 -12.77 5.54
CA SER A 32 7.70 -11.97 4.70
C SER A 32 7.60 -10.52 5.19
N ALA A 33 7.53 -10.31 6.50
CA ALA A 33 7.48 -8.98 7.09
C ALA A 33 8.76 -8.17 6.79
N ILE A 34 9.93 -8.78 6.99
CA ILE A 34 11.23 -8.16 6.70
C ILE A 34 11.32 -7.78 5.22
N ARG A 35 10.89 -8.67 4.33
CA ARG A 35 10.86 -8.40 2.89
C ARG A 35 10.02 -7.18 2.54
N ILE A 36 8.80 -7.09 3.10
CA ILE A 36 7.89 -5.97 2.86
C ILE A 36 8.48 -4.68 3.39
N LEU A 37 8.98 -4.67 4.63
CA LEU A 37 9.59 -3.49 5.24
C LEU A 37 10.81 -3.01 4.45
N PHE A 38 11.66 -3.93 4.00
CA PHE A 38 12.83 -3.61 3.19
C PHE A 38 12.41 -2.96 1.85
N ILE A 39 11.49 -3.59 1.11
CA ILE A 39 11.00 -3.04 -0.16
C ILE A 39 10.41 -1.65 0.06
N THR A 40 9.55 -1.48 1.05
CA THR A 40 8.87 -0.20 1.33
C THR A 40 9.89 0.89 1.66
N THR A 41 10.85 0.60 2.54
CA THR A 41 11.86 1.57 2.97
C THR A 41 12.79 1.97 1.81
N VAL A 42 13.36 0.97 1.13
CA VAL A 42 14.32 1.21 0.05
C VAL A 42 13.65 1.91 -1.14
N SER A 43 12.45 1.50 -1.52
CA SER A 43 11.70 2.15 -2.61
C SER A 43 11.37 3.59 -2.29
N THR A 44 11.02 3.90 -1.04
CA THR A 44 10.74 5.28 -0.62
C THR A 44 12.00 6.13 -0.67
N ILE A 45 13.14 5.63 -0.20
CA ILE A 45 14.42 6.35 -0.24
C ILE A 45 14.86 6.58 -1.69
N ILE A 46 14.87 5.54 -2.52
CA ILE A 46 15.27 5.63 -3.93
C ILE A 46 14.34 6.55 -4.72
N GLY A 47 13.04 6.52 -4.45
CA GLY A 47 12.06 7.41 -5.07
C GLY A 47 12.30 8.90 -4.79
N GLN A 48 13.00 9.25 -3.71
CA GLN A 48 13.38 10.64 -3.40
C GLN A 48 14.64 11.10 -4.12
N LEU A 49 15.42 10.19 -4.71
CA LEU A 49 16.66 10.54 -5.38
C LEU A 49 16.41 11.42 -6.63
N PRO A 50 17.26 12.42 -6.87
CA PRO A 50 17.04 13.38 -7.95
C PRO A 50 16.99 12.73 -9.34
N PHE A 51 17.76 11.66 -9.58
CA PHE A 51 17.76 10.97 -10.86
C PHE A 51 16.43 10.27 -11.16
N VAL A 52 15.74 9.73 -10.13
CA VAL A 52 14.42 9.09 -10.29
C VAL A 52 13.34 10.16 -10.52
N LYS A 53 13.49 11.35 -9.90
CA LYS A 53 12.52 12.44 -10.09
C LYS A 53 12.48 12.97 -11.52
N VAL A 54 13.57 12.92 -12.24
CA VAL A 54 13.71 13.40 -13.63
C VAL A 54 13.15 12.40 -14.66
N LEU A 55 13.08 11.10 -14.33
CA LEU A 55 12.59 10.07 -15.24
C LEU A 55 11.15 10.33 -15.67
N LYS A 56 10.91 10.29 -16.99
CA LYS A 56 9.59 10.49 -17.59
C LYS A 56 8.78 9.18 -17.61
N GLY A 57 7.46 9.31 -17.57
CA GLY A 57 6.55 8.15 -17.65
C GLY A 57 6.47 7.30 -16.38
N LYS A 58 7.11 7.69 -15.28
CA LYS A 58 7.08 6.91 -14.01
C LYS A 58 5.67 6.73 -13.45
N LEU A 59 4.82 7.75 -13.57
CA LEU A 59 3.44 7.70 -13.12
C LEU A 59 2.62 6.75 -13.99
N ASP A 60 2.71 6.90 -15.31
CA ASP A 60 1.94 6.10 -16.25
C ASP A 60 2.34 4.62 -16.19
N LEU A 61 3.65 4.34 -16.09
CA LEU A 61 4.16 2.99 -15.89
C LEU A 61 3.70 2.41 -14.56
N GLY A 62 3.77 3.19 -13.48
CA GLY A 62 3.30 2.76 -12.15
C GLY A 62 1.81 2.44 -12.15
N LEU A 63 0.98 3.28 -12.76
CA LEU A 63 -0.46 3.04 -12.90
C LEU A 63 -0.75 1.80 -13.76
N LEU A 64 -0.05 1.62 -14.87
CA LEU A 64 -0.20 0.42 -15.71
C LEU A 64 0.12 -0.86 -14.94
N ILE A 65 1.25 -0.91 -14.25
CA ILE A 65 1.66 -2.07 -13.45
C ILE A 65 0.66 -2.32 -12.31
N ALA A 66 0.20 -1.27 -11.65
CA ALA A 66 -0.81 -1.38 -10.60
C ALA A 66 -2.14 -1.96 -11.14
N MET A 67 -2.60 -1.52 -12.31
CA MET A 67 -3.81 -2.06 -12.94
C MET A 67 -3.66 -3.56 -13.27
N ILE A 68 -2.52 -3.96 -13.84
CA ILE A 68 -2.22 -5.37 -14.12
C ILE A 68 -2.22 -6.17 -12.81
N TYR A 69 -1.55 -5.67 -11.77
CA TYR A 69 -1.48 -6.32 -10.47
C TYR A 69 -2.87 -6.49 -9.82
N LEU A 70 -3.70 -5.45 -9.83
CA LEU A 70 -5.08 -5.51 -9.31
C LEU A 70 -5.94 -6.50 -10.09
N THR A 71 -5.74 -6.59 -11.40
CA THR A 71 -6.44 -7.57 -12.24
C THR A 71 -6.06 -9.00 -11.84
N ILE A 72 -4.77 -9.27 -11.63
CA ILE A 72 -4.28 -10.58 -11.17
C ILE A 72 -4.88 -10.94 -9.81
N ILE A 73 -4.86 -10.01 -8.84
CA ILE A 73 -5.48 -10.22 -7.52
C ILE A 73 -6.97 -10.55 -7.68
N GLY A 74 -7.68 -9.81 -8.54
CA GLY A 74 -9.11 -10.06 -8.79
C GLY A 74 -9.39 -11.49 -9.27
N PHE A 75 -8.54 -12.04 -10.12
CA PHE A 75 -8.66 -13.43 -10.56
C PHE A 75 -8.28 -14.47 -9.50
N MET A 76 -7.46 -14.09 -8.53
CA MET A 76 -7.04 -14.99 -7.44
C MET A 76 -8.05 -15.08 -6.29
N VAL A 77 -9.09 -14.27 -6.30
CA VAL A 77 -10.12 -14.30 -5.24
C VAL A 77 -10.95 -15.56 -5.35
N ASP A 78 -10.80 -16.47 -4.39
CA ASP A 78 -11.68 -17.62 -4.21
C ASP A 78 -12.89 -17.23 -3.37
N ILE A 79 -14.01 -16.99 -4.05
CA ILE A 79 -15.27 -16.58 -3.42
C ILE A 79 -15.83 -17.68 -2.52
N SER A 80 -15.66 -18.96 -2.88
CA SER A 80 -16.17 -20.09 -2.11
C SER A 80 -15.39 -20.29 -0.81
N GLY A 81 -14.05 -20.27 -0.90
CA GLY A 81 -13.16 -20.31 0.26
C GLY A 81 -13.34 -19.10 1.17
N PHE A 82 -13.60 -17.92 0.59
CA PHE A 82 -13.87 -16.69 1.33
C PHE A 82 -15.14 -16.81 2.19
N LEU A 83 -16.21 -17.36 1.67
CA LEU A 83 -17.48 -17.49 2.39
C LEU A 83 -17.44 -18.55 3.50
N THR A 84 -16.66 -19.60 3.33
CA THR A 84 -16.69 -20.76 4.24
C THR A 84 -15.63 -20.67 5.35
N SER A 85 -14.40 -20.31 5.04
CA SER A 85 -13.28 -20.37 6.00
C SER A 85 -12.85 -19.02 6.54
N THR A 86 -13.18 -17.92 5.86
CA THR A 86 -12.65 -16.59 6.16
C THR A 86 -13.73 -15.62 6.69
N ALA A 87 -14.95 -16.11 6.92
CA ALA A 87 -16.08 -15.26 7.34
C ALA A 87 -15.76 -14.39 8.57
N SER A 88 -15.12 -14.95 9.59
CA SER A 88 -14.75 -14.21 10.81
C SER A 88 -13.73 -13.09 10.53
N ILE A 89 -12.74 -13.35 9.67
CA ILE A 89 -11.74 -12.36 9.29
C ILE A 89 -12.39 -11.26 8.45
N THR A 90 -13.29 -11.63 7.55
CA THR A 90 -14.04 -10.69 6.72
C THR A 90 -14.91 -9.75 7.55
N ILE A 91 -15.66 -10.30 8.51
CA ILE A 91 -16.48 -9.51 9.42
C ILE A 91 -15.59 -8.56 10.24
N PHE A 92 -14.48 -9.06 10.77
CA PHE A 92 -13.51 -8.24 11.50
C PHE A 92 -12.97 -7.09 10.63
N CYS A 93 -12.50 -7.37 9.41
CA CYS A 93 -12.00 -6.35 8.48
C CYS A 93 -13.08 -5.33 8.12
N ALA A 94 -14.32 -5.79 7.83
CA ALA A 94 -15.44 -4.92 7.54
C ALA A 94 -15.74 -3.98 8.72
N TYR A 95 -15.72 -4.51 9.94
CA TYR A 95 -15.94 -3.72 11.15
C TYR A 95 -14.83 -2.66 11.35
N VAL A 96 -13.57 -3.05 11.20
CA VAL A 96 -12.43 -2.12 11.32
C VAL A 96 -12.51 -1.01 10.27
N ILE A 97 -12.79 -1.37 9.01
CA ILE A 97 -12.91 -0.38 7.91
C ILE A 97 -14.08 0.57 8.16
N LEU A 98 -15.24 0.04 8.54
CA LEU A 98 -16.44 0.84 8.81
C LEU A 98 -16.18 1.82 9.97
N PHE A 99 -15.68 1.31 11.09
CA PHE A 99 -15.44 2.13 12.29
C PHE A 99 -14.37 3.19 12.07
N SER A 100 -13.24 2.82 11.44
CA SER A 100 -12.18 3.78 11.12
C SER A 100 -12.63 4.85 10.14
N THR A 101 -13.43 4.47 9.13
CA THR A 101 -13.99 5.42 8.16
C THR A 101 -14.97 6.39 8.83
N LEU A 102 -15.86 5.89 9.70
CA LEU A 102 -16.78 6.74 10.45
C LEU A 102 -16.03 7.74 11.35
N LEU A 103 -15.03 7.25 12.07
CA LEU A 103 -14.19 8.11 12.93
C LEU A 103 -13.45 9.17 12.10
N HIS A 104 -12.90 8.77 10.95
CA HIS A 104 -12.24 9.69 10.03
C HIS A 104 -13.20 10.78 9.51
N LEU A 105 -14.41 10.38 9.11
CA LEU A 105 -15.44 11.33 8.66
C LEU A 105 -15.85 12.30 9.76
N LEU A 106 -15.99 11.83 11.01
CA LEU A 106 -16.30 12.70 12.15
C LEU A 106 -15.19 13.73 12.40
N ILE A 107 -13.92 13.27 12.40
CA ILE A 107 -12.76 14.14 12.60
C ILE A 107 -12.67 15.18 11.48
N THR A 108 -12.75 14.74 10.22
CA THR A 108 -12.62 15.62 9.05
C THR A 108 -13.77 16.63 8.97
N ARG A 109 -14.98 16.25 9.40
CA ARG A 109 -16.12 17.16 9.52
C ARG A 109 -15.89 18.22 10.60
N PHE A 110 -15.33 17.84 11.73
CA PHE A 110 -14.99 18.78 12.81
C PHE A 110 -13.98 19.83 12.35
N PHE A 111 -12.95 19.41 11.61
CA PHE A 111 -11.94 20.32 11.04
C PHE A 111 -12.37 21.01 9.74
N LYS A 112 -13.60 20.78 9.25
CA LYS A 112 -14.14 21.34 8.00
C LYS A 112 -13.22 21.11 6.80
N ILE A 113 -12.63 19.92 6.71
CA ILE A 113 -11.74 19.54 5.60
C ILE A 113 -12.59 19.34 4.34
N ARG A 114 -12.09 19.82 3.21
CA ARG A 114 -12.76 19.69 1.91
C ARG A 114 -12.92 18.20 1.56
N TYR A 115 -14.09 17.85 1.00
CA TYR A 115 -14.47 16.45 0.75
C TYR A 115 -13.51 15.72 -0.18
N GLU A 116 -12.87 16.42 -1.13
CA GLU A 116 -11.89 15.81 -2.03
C GLU A 116 -10.71 15.19 -1.27
N PHE A 117 -10.18 15.91 -0.27
CA PHE A 117 -9.09 15.40 0.57
C PHE A 117 -9.56 14.25 1.46
N VAL A 118 -10.81 14.30 1.93
CA VAL A 118 -11.39 13.22 2.74
C VAL A 118 -11.49 11.94 1.92
N VAL A 119 -12.01 12.02 0.70
CA VAL A 119 -12.10 10.86 -0.20
C VAL A 119 -10.72 10.31 -0.54
N ILE A 120 -9.78 11.18 -0.88
CA ILE A 120 -8.40 10.78 -1.22
C ILE A 120 -7.74 10.05 -0.04
N SER A 121 -7.85 10.59 1.17
CA SER A 121 -7.22 9.99 2.36
C SER A 121 -7.84 8.63 2.71
N ILE A 122 -9.16 8.47 2.58
CA ILE A 122 -9.84 7.19 2.80
C ILE A 122 -9.36 6.15 1.79
N VAL A 123 -9.37 6.49 0.50
CA VAL A 123 -8.97 5.57 -0.56
C VAL A 123 -7.48 5.22 -0.44
N ALA A 124 -6.62 6.22 -0.16
CA ALA A 124 -5.19 5.99 0.02
C ALA A 124 -4.87 5.11 1.23
N ALA A 125 -5.67 5.19 2.31
CA ALA A 125 -5.47 4.40 3.51
C ALA A 125 -6.02 2.97 3.39
N ILE A 126 -7.14 2.77 2.69
CA ILE A 126 -7.81 1.46 2.57
C ILE A 126 -7.24 0.65 1.39
N ALA A 127 -7.01 1.31 0.26
CA ALA A 127 -6.47 0.68 -0.93
C ALA A 127 -4.97 1.00 -1.08
N ASP A 128 -4.67 2.07 -1.82
CA ASP A 128 -3.30 2.55 -2.07
C ASP A 128 -3.32 3.93 -2.73
N GLY A 129 -2.13 4.55 -2.87
CA GLY A 129 -1.98 5.85 -3.50
C GLY A 129 -2.29 5.86 -5.00
N THR A 130 -2.10 4.74 -5.71
CA THR A 130 -2.39 4.64 -7.15
C THR A 130 -3.89 4.62 -7.40
N THR A 131 -4.62 3.87 -6.58
CA THR A 131 -6.09 3.85 -6.61
C THR A 131 -6.67 5.23 -6.27
N ALA A 132 -6.11 5.91 -5.25
CA ALA A 132 -6.50 7.28 -4.91
C ALA A 132 -6.20 8.27 -6.05
N ALA A 133 -5.07 8.10 -6.75
CA ALA A 133 -4.73 8.92 -7.94
C ALA A 133 -5.71 8.68 -9.10
N LEU A 134 -6.17 7.44 -9.32
CA LEU A 134 -7.22 7.12 -10.30
C LEU A 134 -8.54 7.80 -9.94
N VAL A 135 -8.92 7.79 -8.66
CA VAL A 135 -10.11 8.52 -8.19
C VAL A 135 -9.97 10.01 -8.47
N CYS A 136 -8.80 10.61 -8.21
CA CYS A 136 -8.54 12.02 -8.55
C CYS A 136 -8.66 12.30 -10.05
N SER A 137 -8.15 11.41 -10.88
CA SER A 137 -8.21 11.55 -12.34
C SER A 137 -9.66 11.53 -12.85
N ASN A 138 -10.45 10.57 -12.37
CA ASN A 138 -11.86 10.43 -12.74
C ASN A 138 -12.74 11.55 -12.17
N GLY A 139 -12.45 12.02 -10.97
CA GLY A 139 -13.12 13.13 -10.31
C GLY A 139 -12.75 14.51 -10.87
N LYS A 140 -11.91 14.58 -11.90
CA LYS A 140 -11.37 15.81 -12.49
C LYS A 140 -10.52 16.64 -11.50
N TRP A 141 -10.00 16.05 -10.46
CA TRP A 141 -9.12 16.68 -9.47
C TRP A 141 -7.63 16.46 -9.79
N LYS A 142 -7.25 16.72 -11.03
CA LYS A 142 -5.89 16.42 -11.53
C LYS A 142 -4.77 17.05 -10.72
N SER A 143 -5.00 18.22 -10.12
CA SER A 143 -4.04 18.89 -9.22
C SER A 143 -3.77 18.13 -7.92
N LEU A 144 -4.67 17.23 -7.52
CA LEU A 144 -4.57 16.44 -6.29
C LEU A 144 -3.90 15.07 -6.50
N ILE A 145 -3.62 14.66 -7.74
CA ILE A 145 -2.95 13.38 -8.05
C ILE A 145 -1.62 13.21 -7.28
N PRO A 146 -0.70 14.20 -7.23
CA PRO A 146 0.52 14.06 -6.45
C PRO A 146 0.26 13.86 -4.95
N ILE A 147 -0.75 14.56 -4.42
CA ILE A 147 -1.14 14.44 -3.01
C ILE A 147 -1.68 13.02 -2.73
N ALA A 148 -2.50 12.49 -3.60
CA ALA A 148 -3.03 11.13 -3.49
C ALA A 148 -1.91 10.08 -3.45
N LEU A 149 -0.92 10.19 -4.34
CA LEU A 149 0.24 9.31 -4.37
C LEU A 149 1.08 9.39 -3.09
N ILE A 150 1.38 10.61 -2.62
CA ILE A 150 2.14 10.82 -1.38
C ILE A 150 1.38 10.27 -0.18
N SER A 151 0.07 10.51 -0.11
CA SER A 151 -0.78 10.00 0.98
C SER A 151 -0.77 8.47 1.02
N GLY A 152 -0.84 7.79 -0.14
CA GLY A 152 -0.76 6.34 -0.20
C GLY A 152 0.61 5.79 0.22
N VAL A 153 1.71 6.45 -0.18
CA VAL A 153 3.06 6.07 0.27
C VAL A 153 3.19 6.21 1.78
N LEU A 154 2.72 7.31 2.36
CA LEU A 154 2.74 7.53 3.82
C LEU A 154 1.85 6.52 4.54
N ALA A 155 0.63 6.27 4.04
CA ALA A 155 -0.27 5.26 4.61
C ALA A 155 0.36 3.86 4.56
N GLY A 156 0.99 3.49 3.44
CA GLY A 156 1.68 2.22 3.29
C GLY A 156 2.88 2.08 4.23
N LEU A 157 3.69 3.13 4.37
CA LEU A 157 4.80 3.15 5.33
C LEU A 157 4.29 2.93 6.75
N ILE A 158 3.42 3.81 7.21
CA ILE A 158 2.88 3.77 8.59
C ILE A 158 2.13 2.45 8.82
N GLY A 159 1.27 2.03 7.88
CA GLY A 159 0.48 0.81 7.97
C GLY A 159 1.34 -0.44 8.06
N ASN A 160 2.39 -0.56 7.24
CA ASN A 160 3.30 -1.70 7.29
C ASN A 160 4.06 -1.77 8.61
N TYR A 161 4.63 -0.66 9.08
CA TYR A 161 5.39 -0.65 10.34
C TYR A 161 4.48 -0.88 11.55
N LEU A 162 3.38 -0.14 11.67
CA LEU A 162 2.45 -0.29 12.79
C LEU A 162 1.73 -1.64 12.75
N GLY A 163 1.21 -2.04 11.60
CA GLY A 163 0.46 -3.29 11.46
C GLY A 163 1.30 -4.51 11.81
N ILE A 164 2.53 -4.59 11.31
CA ILE A 164 3.46 -5.67 11.63
C ILE A 164 3.82 -5.64 13.11
N SER A 165 4.16 -4.47 13.66
CA SER A 165 4.53 -4.33 15.07
C SER A 165 3.39 -4.76 16.01
N VAL A 166 2.16 -4.31 15.75
CA VAL A 166 0.97 -4.69 16.54
C VAL A 166 0.69 -6.18 16.44
N ALA A 167 0.77 -6.75 15.23
CA ALA A 167 0.55 -8.19 15.04
C ALA A 167 1.52 -9.03 15.88
N TYR A 168 2.80 -8.65 15.93
CA TYR A 168 3.79 -9.34 16.75
C TYR A 168 3.61 -9.11 18.25
N MET A 169 3.21 -7.91 18.68
CA MET A 169 2.87 -7.64 20.07
C MET A 169 1.70 -8.51 20.54
N ILE A 170 0.65 -8.61 19.73
CA ILE A 170 -0.51 -9.47 20.03
C ILE A 170 -0.07 -10.93 20.11
N LYS A 171 0.70 -11.41 19.15
CA LYS A 171 1.22 -12.76 19.14
C LYS A 171 2.03 -13.08 20.37
N ALA A 172 2.94 -12.22 20.79
CA ALA A 172 3.73 -12.37 22.01
C ALA A 172 2.86 -12.37 23.26
N ALA A 173 1.79 -11.58 23.31
CA ALA A 173 0.87 -11.52 24.44
C ALA A 173 -0.02 -12.76 24.58
N ILE A 174 -0.32 -13.44 23.47
CA ILE A 174 -1.17 -14.65 23.46
C ILE A 174 -0.32 -15.92 23.65
N GLY A 175 1.02 -15.82 23.57
CA GLY A 175 1.95 -16.95 23.73
C GLY A 175 1.93 -17.93 22.54
N ALA A 176 1.58 -17.45 21.34
CA ALA A 176 1.47 -18.24 20.11
C ALA A 176 2.71 -18.10 19.21
#